data_c1a2e00625435ed5f51a1c48dc51d5c2
#
_entry.id   c1a2e00625435ed5f51a1c48dc51d5c2
#
_cell.length_a   1.000
_cell.length_b   1.000
_cell.length_c   1.000
_cell.angle_alpha   90.00
_cell.angle_beta   90.00
_cell.angle_gamma   90.00
#
_symmetry.space_group_name_H-M   'P 1'
#
loop_
_entity.id
_entity.type
_entity.pdbx_description
1 polymer ?
#
loop_
_entity_poly.entity_id
_entity_poly.type
_entity_poly.pdbx_seq_one_letter_code
_entity_poly.pdbx_strand_id
1 'polypeptide(L)'
;RAAGSGMEGSGDLLALRGDMSFPIEVKSSKESKLYLSGRTTEQYNALKFEGERCRLMPLYAFRVKGTRGDSWRIFRVETSNLSGKLRKLSSSIPKLPRTRNNSPHLDWNQGMPLNEFIALVCSQSGEKERELSKLKIRAQKNEHTRLSHSDSAEDWFDSQQNYDVLSELIKRKTN
;
A
#
# COMPACT_ATOMS: atom_id res chain seq x y z
N ARG A 1 -10.44 -8.74 7.36
CA ARG A 1 -9.67 -9.62 8.25
C ARG A 1 -9.40 -10.90 7.46
N ALA A 2 -8.15 -11.12 7.06
CA ALA A 2 -7.76 -12.43 6.54
C ALA A 2 -7.97 -13.42 7.71
N ALA A 3 -8.99 -14.26 7.57
CA ALA A 3 -9.33 -15.24 8.59
C ALA A 3 -8.28 -16.34 8.59
N GLY A 4 -7.71 -16.60 9.72
CA GLY A 4 -6.92 -17.80 9.93
C GLY A 4 -5.74 -17.57 10.87
N SER A 5 -5.97 -17.72 12.16
CA SER A 5 -4.93 -18.12 13.07
C SER A 5 -4.44 -19.50 12.59
N GLY A 6 -3.38 -19.54 11.77
CA GLY A 6 -2.82 -20.80 11.29
C GLY A 6 -2.34 -20.85 9.84
N MET A 7 -2.64 -19.86 9.00
CA MET A 7 -2.01 -19.80 7.68
C MET A 7 -0.63 -19.14 7.83
N GLU A 8 0.41 -19.96 7.68
CA GLU A 8 1.78 -19.49 7.65
C GLU A 8 1.96 -18.53 6.46
N GLY A 9 2.58 -17.39 6.69
CA GLY A 9 3.00 -16.45 5.64
C GLY A 9 2.04 -15.32 5.27
N SER A 10 0.75 -15.39 5.61
CA SER A 10 -0.23 -14.37 5.19
C SER A 10 -0.24 -13.09 6.07
N GLY A 11 0.37 -13.13 7.25
CA GLY A 11 0.24 -12.10 8.27
C GLY A 11 -1.14 -12.07 8.94
N ASP A 12 -1.30 -11.25 9.97
CA ASP A 12 -2.57 -11.09 10.72
C ASP A 12 -3.59 -10.22 9.97
N LEU A 13 -3.11 -9.29 9.13
CA LEU A 13 -3.93 -8.32 8.41
C LEU A 13 -3.42 -8.15 6.97
N LEU A 14 -4.35 -7.83 6.07
CA LEU A 14 -4.03 -7.33 4.74
C LEU A 14 -4.58 -5.90 4.61
N ALA A 15 -3.70 -4.92 4.49
CA ALA A 15 -4.08 -3.54 4.24
C ALA A 15 -3.97 -3.23 2.73
N LEU A 16 -4.99 -2.56 2.20
CA LEU A 16 -5.08 -2.17 0.80
C LEU A 16 -5.20 -0.65 0.69
N ARG A 17 -4.42 -0.05 -0.22
CA ARG A 17 -4.55 1.38 -0.54
C ARG A 17 -4.22 1.61 -2.01
N GLY A 18 -5.24 1.92 -2.80
CA GLY A 18 -5.09 2.02 -4.26
C GLY A 18 -4.60 0.71 -4.85
N ASP A 19 -3.46 0.76 -5.53
CA ASP A 19 -2.78 -0.40 -6.14
C ASP A 19 -1.71 -1.04 -5.22
N MET A 20 -1.66 -0.62 -3.95
CA MET A 20 -0.69 -1.14 -2.97
C MET A 20 -1.36 -2.09 -1.98
N SER A 21 -0.69 -3.20 -1.70
CA SER A 21 -1.14 -4.22 -0.74
C SER A 21 -0.02 -4.52 0.25
N PHE A 22 -0.37 -4.55 1.53
CA PHE A 22 0.56 -4.74 2.63
C PHE A 22 0.08 -5.88 3.54
N PRO A 23 0.67 -7.07 3.47
CA PRO A 23 0.48 -8.07 4.51
C PRO A 23 1.17 -7.59 5.79
N ILE A 24 0.46 -7.59 6.90
CA ILE A 24 0.90 -7.02 8.16
C ILE A 24 0.82 -8.08 9.27
N GLU A 25 1.93 -8.32 9.91
CA GLU A 25 2.01 -9.09 11.14
C GLU A 25 1.95 -8.15 12.34
N VAL A 26 1.06 -8.41 13.29
CA VAL A 26 0.83 -7.54 14.45
C VAL A 26 1.45 -8.14 15.69
N LYS A 27 2.29 -7.37 16.37
CA LYS A 27 2.92 -7.76 17.62
C LYS A 27 2.69 -6.72 18.71
N SER A 28 2.56 -7.17 19.94
CA SER A 28 2.48 -6.28 21.11
C SER A 28 3.29 -6.80 22.27
N SER A 29 3.95 -5.91 23.00
CA SER A 29 4.74 -6.21 24.17
C SER A 29 4.58 -5.12 25.24
N LYS A 30 4.97 -5.39 26.48
CA LYS A 30 5.20 -4.36 27.52
C LYS A 30 6.58 -3.71 27.33
N GLU A 31 7.52 -4.47 26.76
CA GLU A 31 8.89 -4.03 26.50
C GLU A 31 8.98 -3.27 25.16
N SER A 32 9.92 -2.33 25.10
CA SER A 32 10.21 -1.59 23.86
C SER A 32 10.94 -2.42 22.80
N LYS A 33 11.46 -3.59 23.17
CA LYS A 33 12.13 -4.53 22.26
C LYS A 33 11.46 -5.90 22.31
N LEU A 34 11.32 -6.52 21.14
CA LEU A 34 10.80 -7.86 21.00
C LEU A 34 11.70 -8.65 20.04
N TYR A 35 12.38 -9.65 20.54
CA TYR A 35 13.23 -10.54 19.76
C TYR A 35 12.36 -11.62 19.11
N LEU A 36 12.56 -11.83 17.81
CA LEU A 36 11.89 -12.91 17.10
C LEU A 36 12.67 -14.22 17.34
N SER A 37 12.02 -15.19 17.97
CA SER A 37 12.61 -16.49 18.31
C SER A 37 11.58 -17.60 18.16
N GLY A 38 12.01 -18.82 17.89
CA GLY A 38 11.13 -19.98 17.70
C GLY A 38 10.05 -19.70 16.67
N ARG A 39 8.79 -19.91 17.03
CA ARG A 39 7.62 -19.70 16.17
C ARG A 39 7.57 -18.31 15.51
N THR A 40 8.01 -17.27 16.21
CA THR A 40 7.99 -15.91 15.62
C THR A 40 9.05 -15.72 14.54
N THR A 41 10.15 -16.47 14.58
CA THR A 41 11.14 -16.53 13.49
C THR A 41 10.58 -17.27 12.29
N GLU A 42 9.84 -18.36 12.50
CA GLU A 42 9.15 -19.10 11.43
C GLU A 42 8.12 -18.21 10.74
N GLN A 43 7.29 -17.49 11.50
CA GLN A 43 6.35 -16.49 10.97
C GLN A 43 7.05 -15.41 10.15
N TYR A 44 8.19 -14.90 10.63
CA TYR A 44 8.98 -13.91 9.88
C TYR A 44 9.48 -14.47 8.56
N ASN A 45 10.02 -15.69 8.53
CA ASN A 45 10.53 -16.32 7.32
C ASN A 45 9.41 -16.60 6.33
N ALA A 46 8.26 -17.09 6.79
CA ALA A 46 7.08 -17.36 5.98
C ALA A 46 6.52 -16.06 5.37
N LEU A 47 6.41 -15.01 6.16
CA LEU A 47 5.94 -13.69 5.71
C LEU A 47 6.91 -13.06 4.68
N LYS A 48 8.22 -13.22 4.88
CA LYS A 48 9.24 -12.77 3.94
C LYS A 48 9.16 -13.53 2.62
N PHE A 49 9.08 -14.87 2.68
CA PHE A 49 8.96 -15.73 1.50
C PHE A 49 7.72 -15.38 0.68
N GLU A 50 6.57 -15.21 1.33
CA GLU A 50 5.32 -14.83 0.67
C GLU A 50 5.41 -13.44 0.03
N GLY A 51 6.03 -12.48 0.73
CA GLY A 51 6.29 -11.15 0.19
C GLY A 51 7.16 -11.17 -1.06
N GLU A 52 8.20 -11.98 -1.08
CA GLU A 52 9.07 -12.15 -2.26
C GLU A 52 8.33 -12.83 -3.41
N ARG A 53 7.59 -13.90 -3.13
CA ARG A 53 6.82 -14.65 -4.13
C ARG A 53 5.74 -13.78 -4.80
N CYS A 54 5.00 -13.00 -4.02
CA CYS A 54 3.88 -12.20 -4.48
C CYS A 54 4.25 -10.75 -4.82
N ARG A 55 5.53 -10.36 -4.70
CA ARG A 55 6.02 -8.98 -4.91
C ARG A 55 5.32 -7.96 -4.01
N LEU A 56 4.99 -8.36 -2.79
CA LEU A 56 4.39 -7.53 -1.76
C LEU A 56 5.46 -6.97 -0.82
N MET A 57 5.11 -5.92 -0.11
CA MET A 57 5.92 -5.37 0.97
C MET A 57 5.33 -5.76 2.33
N PRO A 58 5.79 -6.85 2.95
CA PRO A 58 5.30 -7.25 4.25
C PRO A 58 5.76 -6.29 5.32
N LEU A 59 4.89 -6.07 6.31
CA LEU A 59 5.12 -5.15 7.41
C LEU A 59 4.94 -5.85 8.76
N TYR A 60 5.62 -5.33 9.76
CA TYR A 60 5.31 -5.52 11.17
C TYR A 60 4.69 -4.26 11.73
N ALA A 61 3.56 -4.42 12.42
CA ALA A 61 2.97 -3.39 13.27
C ALA A 61 3.24 -3.77 14.74
N PHE A 62 4.11 -3.02 15.39
CA PHE A 62 4.52 -3.27 16.75
C PHE A 62 3.97 -2.24 17.72
N ARG A 63 3.32 -2.72 18.78
CA ARG A 63 2.73 -1.87 19.82
C ARG A 63 3.40 -2.11 21.16
N VAL A 64 3.80 -1.02 21.83
CA VAL A 64 4.17 -1.06 23.24
C VAL A 64 2.94 -0.74 24.10
N LYS A 65 2.58 -1.69 24.99
CA LYS A 65 1.42 -1.57 25.89
C LYS A 65 1.72 -0.53 26.97
N GLY A 66 0.72 0.28 27.31
CA GLY A 66 0.84 1.32 28.35
C GLY A 66 1.40 2.65 27.85
N THR A 67 1.85 2.76 26.60
CA THR A 67 2.28 4.03 26.01
C THR A 67 1.07 4.89 25.68
N ARG A 68 1.11 6.17 26.07
CA ARG A 68 0.10 7.18 25.71
C ARG A 68 0.36 7.70 24.29
N GLY A 69 -0.72 8.09 23.59
CA GLY A 69 -0.63 8.61 22.23
C GLY A 69 -0.37 7.52 21.17
N ASP A 70 0.46 7.81 20.17
CA ASP A 70 0.81 6.86 19.11
C ASP A 70 1.76 5.78 19.64
N SER A 71 1.17 4.66 20.04
CA SER A 71 1.88 3.49 20.58
C SER A 71 2.32 2.48 19.51
N TRP A 72 1.99 2.71 18.24
CA TRP A 72 2.29 1.81 17.13
C TRP A 72 3.53 2.25 16.36
N ARG A 73 4.33 1.26 15.95
CA ARG A 73 5.47 1.46 15.07
C ARG A 73 5.43 0.46 13.94
N ILE A 74 5.75 0.93 12.75
CA ILE A 74 5.76 0.15 11.52
C ILE A 74 7.19 -0.13 11.09
N PHE A 75 7.43 -1.37 10.69
CA PHE A 75 8.69 -1.85 10.11
C PHE A 75 8.38 -2.60 8.83
N ARG A 76 9.25 -2.51 7.85
CA ARG A 76 9.18 -3.39 6.68
C ARG A 76 10.03 -4.64 6.86
N VAL A 77 9.55 -5.74 6.29
CA VAL A 77 10.37 -6.92 6.03
C VAL A 77 11.12 -6.69 4.70
N GLU A 78 12.42 -6.98 4.68
CA GLU A 78 13.21 -6.83 3.45
C GLU A 78 12.81 -7.89 2.43
N THR A 79 12.38 -7.44 1.26
CA THR A 79 12.08 -8.25 0.08
C THR A 79 12.80 -7.67 -1.13
N SER A 80 13.30 -8.53 -2.02
CA SER A 80 14.13 -8.13 -3.17
C SER A 80 13.34 -7.69 -4.40
N ASN A 81 12.07 -8.12 -4.51
CA ASN A 81 11.28 -8.04 -5.76
C ASN A 81 10.29 -6.88 -5.82
N LEU A 82 10.49 -5.82 -5.02
CA LEU A 82 9.60 -4.67 -5.01
C LEU A 82 9.77 -3.81 -6.26
N SER A 83 8.66 -3.34 -6.81
CA SER A 83 8.62 -2.46 -7.97
C SER A 83 7.71 -1.24 -7.76
N GLY A 84 7.80 -0.24 -8.64
CA GLY A 84 6.91 0.90 -8.67
C GLY A 84 6.84 1.67 -7.33
N LYS A 85 5.62 1.91 -6.85
CA LYS A 85 5.35 2.66 -5.62
C LYS A 85 5.87 1.95 -4.36
N LEU A 86 5.74 0.61 -4.31
CA LEU A 86 6.23 -0.17 -3.16
C LEU A 86 7.76 -0.05 -3.01
N ARG A 87 8.51 -0.02 -4.12
CA ARG A 87 9.96 0.20 -4.08
C ARG A 87 10.29 1.60 -3.54
N LYS A 88 9.55 2.65 -3.96
CA LYS A 88 9.73 4.00 -3.43
C LYS A 88 9.44 4.07 -1.93
N LEU A 89 8.30 3.50 -1.50
CA LEU A 89 7.93 3.44 -0.09
C LEU A 89 8.96 2.70 0.76
N SER A 90 9.51 1.61 0.24
CA SER A 90 10.48 0.79 0.97
C SER A 90 11.75 1.55 1.39
N SER A 91 12.13 2.60 0.67
CA SER A 91 13.28 3.44 1.04
C SER A 91 13.02 4.32 2.27
N SER A 92 11.75 4.67 2.53
CA SER A 92 11.35 5.54 3.62
C SER A 92 10.93 4.79 4.89
N ILE A 93 10.47 3.54 4.75
CA ILE A 93 10.01 2.73 5.89
C ILE A 93 11.19 1.97 6.48
N PRO A 94 11.46 2.09 7.80
CA PRO A 94 12.56 1.42 8.44
C PRO A 94 12.44 -0.10 8.31
N LYS A 95 13.56 -0.76 8.05
CA LYS A 95 13.64 -2.21 8.09
C LYS A 95 13.73 -2.70 9.52
N LEU A 96 13.37 -3.96 9.74
CA LEU A 96 13.60 -4.63 11.01
C LEU A 96 15.09 -4.58 11.39
N PRO A 97 15.45 -4.03 12.56
CA PRO A 97 16.82 -4.07 13.04
C PRO A 97 17.27 -5.52 13.29
N ARG A 98 18.58 -5.74 13.25
CA ARG A 98 19.18 -7.05 13.46
C ARG A 98 20.09 -7.04 14.65
N THR A 99 20.08 -8.15 15.36
CA THR A 99 21.04 -8.40 16.46
C THR A 99 22.44 -8.65 15.92
N ARG A 100 23.44 -8.73 16.82
CA ARG A 100 24.82 -9.13 16.47
C ARG A 100 24.87 -10.48 15.73
N ASN A 101 23.97 -11.41 16.06
CA ASN A 101 23.84 -12.71 15.40
C ASN A 101 22.93 -12.69 14.17
N ASN A 102 22.71 -11.51 13.59
CA ASN A 102 21.89 -11.31 12.40
C ASN A 102 20.41 -11.72 12.54
N SER A 103 19.92 -11.94 13.76
CA SER A 103 18.51 -12.26 14.01
C SER A 103 17.64 -10.99 14.00
N PRO A 104 16.48 -10.97 13.30
CA PRO A 104 15.60 -9.82 13.27
C PRO A 104 14.93 -9.61 14.64
N HIS A 105 14.69 -8.35 14.98
CA HIS A 105 13.93 -7.99 16.19
C HIS A 105 13.14 -6.71 15.94
N LEU A 106 12.16 -6.44 16.79
CA LEU A 106 11.41 -5.20 16.81
C LEU A 106 11.97 -4.30 17.91
N ASP A 107 12.39 -3.08 17.57
CA ASP A 107 12.78 -2.05 18.52
C ASP A 107 11.88 -0.83 18.28
N TRP A 108 10.98 -0.58 19.24
CA TRP A 108 9.96 0.47 19.12
C TRP A 108 10.56 1.85 18.81
N ASN A 109 11.75 2.15 19.34
CA ASN A 109 12.40 3.43 19.12
C ASN A 109 12.93 3.61 17.69
N GLN A 110 13.10 2.52 16.94
CA GLN A 110 13.60 2.53 15.56
C GLN A 110 12.51 2.40 14.52
N GLY A 111 11.24 2.24 14.94
CA GLY A 111 10.12 2.07 14.03
C GLY A 111 9.51 3.40 13.58
N MET A 112 8.88 3.39 12.43
CA MET A 112 8.12 4.54 11.93
C MET A 112 6.79 4.68 12.69
N PRO A 113 6.43 5.87 13.21
CA PRO A 113 5.11 6.13 13.76
C PRO A 113 3.99 5.79 12.79
N LEU A 114 2.86 5.26 13.29
CA LEU A 114 1.75 4.84 12.44
C LEU A 114 1.15 6.01 11.64
N ASN A 115 1.03 7.18 12.24
CA ASN A 115 0.53 8.39 11.57
C ASN A 115 1.43 8.81 10.41
N GLU A 116 2.75 8.73 10.54
CA GLU A 116 3.71 9.01 9.47
C GLU A 116 3.61 7.98 8.35
N PHE A 117 3.48 6.70 8.69
CA PHE A 117 3.25 5.64 7.70
C PHE A 117 1.97 5.88 6.89
N ILE A 118 0.85 6.20 7.57
CA ILE A 118 -0.41 6.51 6.89
C ILE A 118 -0.26 7.72 5.97
N ALA A 119 0.35 8.81 6.44
CA ALA A 119 0.59 10.01 5.63
C ALA A 119 1.44 9.69 4.38
N LEU A 120 2.51 8.90 4.54
CA LEU A 120 3.38 8.47 3.45
C LEU A 120 2.62 7.63 2.40
N VAL A 121 1.83 6.64 2.83
CA VAL A 121 1.04 5.79 1.93
C VAL A 121 -0.04 6.62 1.21
N CYS A 122 -0.71 7.54 1.91
CA CYS A 122 -1.71 8.42 1.32
C CYS A 122 -1.11 9.36 0.26
N SER A 123 0.08 9.92 0.50
CA SER A 123 0.76 10.78 -0.46
C SER A 123 1.08 10.05 -1.77
N GLN A 124 1.54 8.80 -1.68
CA GLN A 124 1.86 7.97 -2.85
C GLN A 124 0.62 7.50 -3.61
N SER A 125 -0.51 7.26 -2.92
CA SER A 125 -1.77 6.89 -3.59
C SER A 125 -2.43 8.08 -4.29
N GLY A 126 -2.34 9.28 -3.72
CA GLY A 126 -2.96 10.50 -4.26
C GLY A 126 -2.31 11.01 -5.56
N GLU A 127 -1.07 10.66 -5.88
CA GLU A 127 -0.44 11.03 -7.16
C GLU A 127 -1.23 10.50 -8.36
N LYS A 128 -1.68 9.25 -8.31
CA LYS A 128 -2.42 8.63 -9.41
C LYS A 128 -3.82 9.27 -9.60
N GLU A 129 -4.49 9.60 -8.51
CA GLU A 129 -5.78 10.28 -8.55
C GLU A 129 -5.65 11.71 -9.12
N ARG A 130 -4.58 12.41 -8.77
CA ARG A 130 -4.28 13.75 -9.33
C ARG A 130 -3.95 13.68 -10.82
N GLU A 131 -3.19 12.69 -11.28
CA GLU A 131 -2.90 12.49 -12.71
C GLU A 131 -4.16 12.13 -13.50
N LEU A 132 -4.99 11.21 -12.99
CA LEU A 132 -6.28 10.87 -13.60
C LEU A 132 -7.22 12.08 -13.65
N SER A 133 -7.26 12.91 -12.62
CA SER A 133 -8.03 14.15 -12.60
C SER A 133 -7.53 15.15 -13.65
N LYS A 134 -6.21 15.29 -13.80
CA LYS A 134 -5.61 16.14 -14.85
C LYS A 134 -5.92 15.64 -16.26
N LEU A 135 -5.91 14.32 -16.47
CA LEU A 135 -6.26 13.71 -17.75
C LEU A 135 -7.76 13.92 -18.08
N LYS A 136 -8.65 13.76 -17.10
CA LYS A 136 -10.09 14.03 -17.25
C LYS A 136 -10.34 15.49 -17.62
N ILE A 137 -9.69 16.44 -16.94
CA ILE A 137 -9.81 17.87 -17.23
C ILE A 137 -9.30 18.18 -18.65
N ARG A 138 -8.18 17.57 -19.09
CA ARG A 138 -7.65 17.74 -20.45
C ARG A 138 -8.58 17.16 -21.50
N ALA A 139 -9.16 15.98 -21.26
CA ALA A 139 -10.13 15.37 -22.16
C ALA A 139 -11.36 16.25 -22.31
N GLN A 140 -11.95 16.72 -21.22
CA GLN A 140 -13.10 17.63 -21.23
C GLN A 140 -12.80 18.95 -21.97
N LYS A 141 -11.61 19.52 -21.79
CA LYS A 141 -11.19 20.75 -22.45
C LYS A 141 -11.04 20.54 -23.96
N ASN A 142 -10.49 19.40 -24.38
CA ASN A 142 -10.36 19.05 -25.81
C ASN A 142 -11.73 18.81 -26.47
N GLU A 143 -12.66 18.22 -25.74
CA GLU A 143 -14.03 17.99 -26.21
C GLU A 143 -14.80 19.30 -26.34
N HIS A 144 -14.68 20.21 -25.40
CA HIS A 144 -15.26 21.54 -25.49
C HIS A 144 -14.70 22.36 -26.65
N THR A 145 -13.40 22.22 -26.95
CA THR A 145 -12.73 22.86 -28.07
C THR A 145 -13.22 22.28 -29.43
N ARG A 146 -13.47 20.96 -29.49
CA ARG A 146 -14.04 20.29 -30.68
C ARG A 146 -15.48 20.74 -30.94
N LEU A 147 -16.32 20.79 -29.89
CA LEU A 147 -17.71 21.23 -30.00
C LEU A 147 -17.84 22.71 -30.42
N SER A 148 -16.87 23.55 -30.01
CA SER A 148 -16.86 24.97 -30.43
C SER A 148 -16.41 25.20 -31.88
N HIS A 149 -15.91 24.17 -32.57
CA HIS A 149 -15.44 24.23 -33.95
C HIS A 149 -16.27 23.35 -34.91
N SER A 150 -17.30 22.62 -34.43
CA SER A 150 -18.18 21.81 -35.27
C SER A 150 -19.53 22.50 -35.46
N ASP A 151 -19.79 22.98 -36.66
CA ASP A 151 -21.07 23.61 -37.05
C ASP A 151 -22.11 22.59 -37.55
N SER A 152 -21.91 21.27 -37.38
CA SER A 152 -22.84 20.25 -37.86
C SER A 152 -23.39 19.37 -36.71
N ALA A 153 -24.71 19.11 -36.78
CA ALA A 153 -25.44 18.26 -35.84
C ALA A 153 -24.98 16.80 -35.87
N GLU A 154 -24.36 16.33 -36.95
CA GLU A 154 -23.86 14.97 -37.11
C GLU A 154 -22.61 14.72 -36.23
N ASP A 155 -21.70 15.67 -36.13
CA ASP A 155 -20.53 15.57 -35.26
C ASP A 155 -20.91 15.52 -33.76
N TRP A 156 -22.05 16.08 -33.37
CA TRP A 156 -22.56 16.05 -32.02
C TRP A 156 -23.04 14.65 -31.61
N PHE A 157 -23.72 13.94 -32.55
CA PHE A 157 -24.20 12.56 -32.32
C PHE A 157 -23.06 11.57 -32.16
N ASP A 158 -22.00 11.66 -32.94
CA ASP A 158 -20.81 10.80 -32.84
C ASP A 158 -20.04 11.05 -31.54
N SER A 159 -19.99 12.28 -31.04
CA SER A 159 -19.40 12.64 -29.76
C SER A 159 -20.16 12.02 -28.58
N GLN A 160 -21.50 11.97 -28.66
CA GLN A 160 -22.35 11.40 -27.59
C GLN A 160 -22.20 9.88 -27.51
N GLN A 161 -22.12 9.16 -28.65
CA GLN A 161 -21.88 7.72 -28.69
C GLN A 161 -20.51 7.35 -28.10
N ASN A 162 -19.47 8.12 -28.36
CA ASN A 162 -18.16 7.92 -27.78
C ASN A 162 -18.13 8.15 -26.26
N TYR A 163 -18.98 9.06 -25.75
CA TYR A 163 -19.11 9.31 -24.31
C TYR A 163 -19.77 8.14 -23.58
N ASP A 164 -20.80 7.54 -24.18
CA ASP A 164 -21.49 6.38 -23.62
C ASP A 164 -20.60 5.13 -23.57
N VAL A 165 -19.79 4.90 -24.61
CA VAL A 165 -18.81 3.80 -24.66
C VAL A 165 -17.72 3.95 -23.59
N LEU A 166 -17.22 5.16 -23.38
CA LEU A 166 -16.25 5.45 -22.33
C LEU A 166 -16.84 5.29 -20.93
N SER A 167 -18.09 5.69 -20.73
CA SER A 167 -18.81 5.53 -19.46
C SER A 167 -19.04 4.06 -19.11
N GLU A 168 -19.37 3.22 -20.11
CA GLU A 168 -19.50 1.78 -19.91
C GLU A 168 -18.17 1.09 -19.63
N LEU A 169 -17.09 1.48 -20.28
CA LEU A 169 -15.75 0.96 -20.04
C LEU A 169 -15.24 1.31 -18.62
N ILE A 170 -15.59 2.48 -18.12
CA ILE A 170 -15.25 2.89 -16.74
C ILE A 170 -16.06 2.06 -15.74
N LYS A 171 -17.36 1.84 -15.97
CA LYS A 171 -18.21 1.01 -15.11
C LYS A 171 -17.75 -0.46 -15.02
N ARG A 172 -17.27 -1.03 -16.13
CA ARG A 172 -16.74 -2.43 -16.17
C ARG A 172 -15.40 -2.60 -15.44
N LYS A 173 -14.65 -1.55 -15.18
CA LYS A 173 -13.38 -1.61 -14.43
C LYS A 173 -13.54 -1.34 -12.92
N THR A 174 -14.73 -0.95 -12.48
CA THR A 174 -15.05 -0.66 -11.06
C THR A 174 -15.88 -1.76 -10.39
N ASN A 175 -16.26 -2.80 -11.13
CA ASN A 175 -16.80 -4.07 -10.64
C ASN A 175 -15.74 -5.18 -10.76
#